data_d80ee35c733265559a7f995ee661ab41
#
_entry.id   d80ee35c733265559a7f995ee661ab41
#
_cell.length_a   1.000
_cell.length_b   1.000
_cell.length_c   1.000
_cell.angle_alpha   90.00
_cell.angle_beta   90.00
_cell.angle_gamma   90.00
#
_symmetry.space_group_name_H-M   'P 1'
#
loop_
_entity.id
_entity.type
_entity.pdbx_description
1 polymer ?
#
loop_
_entity_poly.entity_id
_entity_poly.type
_entity_poly.pdbx_seq_one_letter_code
_entity_poly.pdbx_strand_id
1 'polypeptide(L)'
;MPLLSLAPLQRDIIKIVAFLAMTGDHIATAFHVGTPWLNLTGRCAFPLFALMAGCNLAGRQIRQAAVNRLWLMAVLAQPVFWLAFRGTGNQWWELNILFCFAVVMQVVCFWQRPDAIKGAITGTMLALYLPFSTASYGWQGLVMLLATVSVWQVPEQYQGWLFLLWLCSVVWLNSANGAVPVLAGMGTTLMVLCLVHEYVPASSKRLQISRWFAEGYALHLLIIAGMVNGLQVHA
;
A
#
# COMPACT_ATOMS: atom_id res chain seq x y z
N MET A 1 6.72 -21.36 3.92
CA MET A 1 7.69 -20.68 3.03
C MET A 1 8.63 -19.81 3.85
N PRO A 2 9.96 -19.98 3.79
CA PRO A 2 10.90 -19.21 4.64
C PRO A 2 10.78 -17.68 4.44
N LEU A 3 10.63 -17.19 3.20
CA LEU A 3 10.48 -15.76 2.88
C LEU A 3 9.23 -15.10 3.47
N LEU A 4 8.24 -15.88 3.90
CA LEU A 4 7.00 -15.38 4.51
C LEU A 4 7.01 -15.46 6.05
N SER A 5 8.00 -16.14 6.64
CA SER A 5 8.16 -16.27 8.10
C SER A 5 8.93 -15.08 8.69
N LEU A 6 8.43 -13.87 8.46
CA LEU A 6 9.07 -12.64 8.90
C LEU A 6 8.84 -12.36 10.38
N ALA A 7 9.92 -12.14 11.12
CA ALA A 7 9.86 -11.71 12.52
C ALA A 7 9.29 -10.27 12.66
N PRO A 8 8.76 -9.89 13.83
CA PRO A 8 8.17 -8.56 14.04
C PRO A 8 9.10 -7.39 13.65
N LEU A 9 10.39 -7.46 13.99
CA LEU A 9 11.35 -6.42 13.61
C LEU A 9 11.54 -6.36 12.09
N GLN A 10 11.66 -7.50 11.42
CA GLN A 10 11.80 -7.58 9.95
C GLN A 10 10.61 -6.94 9.24
N ARG A 11 9.38 -7.20 9.72
CA ARG A 11 8.17 -6.57 9.18
C ARG A 11 8.17 -5.06 9.33
N ASP A 12 8.67 -4.56 10.46
CA ASP A 12 8.72 -3.12 10.71
C ASP A 12 9.79 -2.44 9.84
N ILE A 13 10.95 -3.08 9.63
CA ILE A 13 11.98 -2.59 8.69
C ILE A 13 11.45 -2.56 7.25
N ILE A 14 10.76 -3.63 6.79
CA ILE A 14 10.16 -3.64 5.44
C ILE A 14 9.18 -2.47 5.26
N LYS A 15 8.35 -2.17 6.26
CA LYS A 15 7.43 -1.02 6.20
C LYS A 15 8.17 0.31 6.10
N ILE A 16 9.27 0.47 6.86
CA ILE A 16 10.09 1.69 6.80
C ILE A 16 10.70 1.85 5.40
N VAL A 17 11.28 0.78 4.85
CA VAL A 17 11.84 0.80 3.49
C VAL A 17 10.75 1.14 2.47
N ALA A 18 9.59 0.50 2.56
CA ALA A 18 8.45 0.80 1.68
C ALA A 18 7.99 2.26 1.80
N PHE A 19 7.97 2.81 3.02
CA PHE A 19 7.60 4.20 3.26
C PHE A 19 8.61 5.17 2.64
N LEU A 20 9.91 4.92 2.80
CA LEU A 20 10.96 5.75 2.20
C LEU A 20 10.92 5.68 0.67
N ALA A 21 10.74 4.48 0.10
CA ALA A 21 10.59 4.29 -1.34
C ALA A 21 9.36 5.03 -1.90
N MET A 22 8.22 4.96 -1.21
CA MET A 22 7.01 5.72 -1.56
C MET A 22 7.24 7.23 -1.47
N THR A 23 7.89 7.71 -0.41
CA THR A 23 8.18 9.13 -0.25
C THR A 23 9.10 9.64 -1.36
N GLY A 24 10.12 8.87 -1.75
CA GLY A 24 10.99 9.19 -2.89
C GLY A 24 10.24 9.29 -4.21
N ASP A 25 9.34 8.34 -4.48
CA ASP A 25 8.47 8.35 -5.67
C ASP A 25 7.53 9.57 -5.68
N HIS A 26 6.93 9.90 -4.55
CA HIS A 26 6.06 11.05 -4.40
C HIS A 26 6.81 12.37 -4.61
N ILE A 27 8.03 12.51 -4.07
CA ILE A 27 8.88 13.67 -4.30
C ILE A 27 9.23 13.76 -5.79
N ALA A 28 9.69 12.67 -6.41
CA ALA A 28 10.04 12.66 -7.82
C ALA A 28 8.87 13.05 -8.71
N THR A 29 7.68 12.58 -8.40
CA THR A 29 6.44 12.89 -9.13
C THR A 29 6.00 14.32 -8.90
N ALA A 30 5.91 14.79 -7.67
CA ALA A 30 5.36 16.11 -7.32
C ALA A 30 6.26 17.26 -7.81
N PHE A 31 7.59 17.07 -7.82
CA PHE A 31 8.55 18.07 -8.25
C PHE A 31 9.09 17.84 -9.67
N HIS A 32 8.55 16.88 -10.40
CA HIS A 32 9.01 16.52 -11.76
C HIS A 32 10.52 16.29 -11.83
N VAL A 33 11.07 15.61 -10.81
CA VAL A 33 12.50 15.32 -10.74
C VAL A 33 12.86 14.34 -11.86
N GLY A 34 13.72 14.76 -12.78
CA GLY A 34 14.06 14.02 -14.00
C GLY A 34 14.87 12.72 -13.79
N THR A 35 15.04 12.25 -12.55
CA THR A 35 15.78 11.02 -12.24
C THR A 35 14.82 9.83 -12.15
N PRO A 36 14.88 8.87 -13.11
CA PRO A 36 13.95 7.75 -13.13
C PRO A 36 14.11 6.79 -11.92
N TRP A 37 15.27 6.81 -11.26
CA TRP A 37 15.59 5.88 -10.17
C TRP A 37 14.65 5.98 -8.97
N LEU A 38 14.20 7.20 -8.61
CA LEU A 38 13.27 7.39 -7.49
C LEU A 38 11.89 6.77 -7.80
N ASN A 39 11.39 6.96 -9.00
CA ASN A 39 10.13 6.35 -9.43
C ASN A 39 10.26 4.83 -9.56
N LEU A 40 11.39 4.32 -10.09
CA LEU A 40 11.62 2.89 -10.24
C LEU A 40 11.76 2.19 -8.88
N THR A 41 12.48 2.78 -7.93
CA THR A 41 12.58 2.23 -6.57
C THR A 41 11.25 2.31 -5.83
N GLY A 42 10.44 3.34 -6.06
CA GLY A 42 9.12 3.48 -5.49
C GLY A 42 8.13 2.38 -5.88
N ARG A 43 8.38 1.67 -7.01
CA ARG A 43 7.52 0.56 -7.48
C ARG A 43 7.41 -0.61 -6.50
N CYS A 44 8.35 -0.79 -5.58
CA CYS A 44 8.26 -1.80 -4.54
C CYS A 44 7.37 -1.39 -3.34
N ALA A 45 7.05 -0.11 -3.19
CA ALA A 45 6.39 0.39 -1.99
C ALA A 45 5.02 -0.28 -1.75
N PHE A 46 4.13 -0.22 -2.74
CA PHE A 46 2.80 -0.80 -2.60
C PHE A 46 2.81 -2.33 -2.45
N PRO A 47 3.57 -3.11 -3.25
CA PRO A 47 3.73 -4.55 -3.02
C PRO A 47 4.19 -4.91 -1.61
N LEU A 48 5.17 -4.19 -1.07
CA LEU A 48 5.68 -4.42 0.29
C LEU A 48 4.64 -4.05 1.35
N PHE A 49 3.94 -2.92 1.21
CA PHE A 49 2.86 -2.55 2.12
C PHE A 49 1.71 -3.55 2.08
N ALA A 50 1.32 -4.02 0.88
CA ALA A 50 0.29 -5.04 0.72
C ALA A 50 0.69 -6.34 1.43
N LEU A 51 1.92 -6.81 1.23
CA LEU A 51 2.44 -8.00 1.88
C LEU A 51 2.44 -7.85 3.42
N MET A 52 2.88 -6.68 3.93
CA MET A 52 2.88 -6.42 5.37
C MET A 52 1.46 -6.28 5.94
N ALA A 53 0.50 -5.75 5.17
CA ALA A 53 -0.90 -5.71 5.57
C ALA A 53 -1.46 -7.12 5.74
N GLY A 54 -1.29 -8.01 4.75
CA GLY A 54 -1.70 -9.41 4.85
C GLY A 54 -1.07 -10.11 6.06
N CYS A 55 0.25 -9.97 6.23
CA CYS A 55 0.97 -10.54 7.36
C CYS A 55 0.47 -10.04 8.73
N ASN A 56 0.09 -8.75 8.84
CA ASN A 56 -0.42 -8.17 10.08
C ASN A 56 -1.86 -8.60 10.39
N LEU A 57 -2.63 -8.96 9.37
CA LEU A 57 -4.01 -9.44 9.51
C LEU A 57 -4.10 -10.96 9.74
N ALA A 58 -2.98 -11.68 9.56
CA ALA A 58 -2.90 -13.12 9.76
C ALA A 58 -3.41 -13.52 11.15
N GLY A 59 -4.40 -14.42 11.21
CA GLY A 59 -4.96 -14.94 12.44
C GLY A 59 -5.67 -13.91 13.34
N ARG A 60 -5.92 -12.69 12.86
CA ARG A 60 -6.57 -11.63 13.64
C ARG A 60 -7.99 -11.38 13.19
N GLN A 61 -8.87 -11.18 14.16
CA GLN A 61 -10.19 -10.62 13.89
C GLN A 61 -10.09 -9.10 13.72
N ILE A 62 -10.60 -8.61 12.60
CA ILE A 62 -10.65 -7.18 12.30
C ILE A 62 -11.85 -6.58 13.03
N ARG A 63 -11.58 -5.56 13.86
CA ARG A 63 -12.63 -4.78 14.52
C ARG A 63 -13.08 -3.65 13.59
N GLN A 64 -14.39 -3.43 13.46
CA GLN A 64 -14.96 -2.36 12.64
C GLN A 64 -14.37 -0.98 12.99
N ALA A 65 -14.06 -0.75 14.27
CA ALA A 65 -13.41 0.50 14.70
C ALA A 65 -12.03 0.73 14.02
N ALA A 66 -11.27 -0.33 13.74
CA ALA A 66 -10.00 -0.20 13.02
C ALA A 66 -10.22 0.13 11.53
N VAL A 67 -11.26 -0.45 10.94
CA VAL A 67 -11.68 -0.14 9.55
C VAL A 67 -12.13 1.32 9.46
N ASN A 68 -12.99 1.76 10.38
CA ASN A 68 -13.50 3.14 10.43
C ASN A 68 -12.37 4.16 10.61
N ARG A 69 -11.36 3.85 11.45
CA ARG A 69 -10.17 4.70 11.58
C ARG A 69 -9.42 4.84 10.26
N LEU A 70 -9.27 3.75 9.51
CA LEU A 70 -8.58 3.79 8.22
C LEU A 70 -9.37 4.57 7.18
N TRP A 71 -10.70 4.42 7.14
CA TRP A 71 -11.58 5.27 6.32
C TRP A 71 -11.43 6.74 6.66
N LEU A 72 -11.45 7.08 7.95
CA LEU A 72 -11.25 8.45 8.41
C LEU A 72 -9.91 9.01 7.93
N MET A 73 -8.82 8.24 8.09
CA MET A 73 -7.50 8.65 7.62
C MET A 73 -7.43 8.81 6.09
N ALA A 74 -8.10 7.93 5.33
CA ALA A 74 -8.19 8.05 3.87
C ALA A 74 -8.88 9.36 3.45
N VAL A 75 -9.99 9.69 4.11
CA VAL A 75 -10.74 10.94 3.86
C VAL A 75 -9.93 12.17 4.26
N LEU A 76 -9.28 12.15 5.43
CA LEU A 76 -8.44 13.28 5.88
C LEU A 76 -7.20 13.49 5.01
N ALA A 77 -6.62 12.41 4.46
CA ALA A 77 -5.48 12.51 3.56
C ALA A 77 -5.85 12.96 2.13
N GLN A 78 -7.12 12.86 1.72
CA GLN A 78 -7.55 13.14 0.35
C GLN A 78 -7.26 14.58 -0.11
N PRO A 79 -7.63 15.64 0.63
CA PRO A 79 -7.32 17.01 0.22
C PRO A 79 -5.82 17.24 0.07
N VAL A 80 -5.03 16.67 0.97
CA VAL A 80 -3.58 16.83 0.97
C VAL A 80 -2.94 16.08 -0.19
N PHE A 81 -3.45 14.89 -0.51
CA PHE A 81 -3.05 14.12 -1.68
C PHE A 81 -3.28 14.90 -2.97
N TRP A 82 -4.49 15.45 -3.15
CA TRP A 82 -4.76 16.28 -4.31
C TRP A 82 -3.87 17.52 -4.39
N LEU A 83 -3.67 18.25 -3.27
CA LEU A 83 -2.80 19.42 -3.23
C LEU A 83 -1.34 19.10 -3.58
N ALA A 84 -0.84 17.90 -3.20
CA ALA A 84 0.51 17.47 -3.51
C ALA A 84 0.69 17.14 -5.01
N PHE A 85 -0.38 16.62 -5.67
CA PHE A 85 -0.27 16.08 -7.03
C PHE A 85 -1.10 16.79 -8.09
N ARG A 86 -1.80 17.90 -7.76
CA ARG A 86 -2.63 18.63 -8.75
C ARG A 86 -1.84 19.12 -9.97
N GLY A 87 -0.54 19.41 -9.81
CA GLY A 87 0.36 19.81 -10.89
C GLY A 87 0.78 18.67 -11.82
N THR A 88 0.51 17.41 -11.47
CA THR A 88 0.87 16.23 -12.26
C THR A 88 -0.27 15.70 -13.13
N GLY A 89 -1.39 16.41 -13.20
CA GLY A 89 -2.60 16.00 -13.90
C GLY A 89 -3.57 15.17 -13.07
N ASN A 90 -3.25 14.92 -11.79
CA ASN A 90 -4.10 14.18 -10.87
C ASN A 90 -5.39 14.95 -10.56
N GLN A 91 -6.53 14.29 -10.68
CA GLN A 91 -7.83 14.91 -10.47
C GLN A 91 -8.25 14.86 -8.99
N TRP A 92 -9.05 15.82 -8.54
CA TRP A 92 -9.48 15.93 -7.13
C TRP A 92 -10.33 14.73 -6.65
N TRP A 93 -10.97 14.02 -7.56
CA TRP A 93 -11.78 12.83 -7.29
C TRP A 93 -10.99 11.52 -7.31
N GLU A 94 -9.74 11.51 -7.76
CA GLU A 94 -8.91 10.33 -7.74
C GLU A 94 -8.46 10.02 -6.32
N LEU A 95 -8.85 8.84 -5.85
CA LEU A 95 -8.70 8.45 -4.46
C LEU A 95 -7.25 8.08 -4.14
N ASN A 96 -6.77 8.50 -2.98
CA ASN A 96 -5.47 8.11 -2.47
C ASN A 96 -5.43 6.63 -2.06
N ILE A 97 -4.22 6.09 -1.87
CA ILE A 97 -3.99 4.66 -1.64
C ILE A 97 -4.64 4.12 -0.36
N LEU A 98 -4.87 4.93 0.67
CA LEU A 98 -5.50 4.47 1.90
C LEU A 98 -6.94 3.98 1.67
N PHE A 99 -7.65 4.50 0.65
CA PHE A 99 -8.96 3.99 0.27
C PHE A 99 -8.89 2.54 -0.20
N CYS A 100 -7.86 2.15 -0.97
CA CYS A 100 -7.65 0.77 -1.38
C CYS A 100 -7.53 -0.17 -0.15
N PHE A 101 -6.68 0.21 0.81
CA PHE A 101 -6.54 -0.54 2.06
C PHE A 101 -7.84 -0.57 2.88
N ALA A 102 -8.58 0.55 2.95
CA ALA A 102 -9.82 0.62 3.71
C ALA A 102 -10.91 -0.28 3.11
N VAL A 103 -11.05 -0.30 1.77
CA VAL A 103 -11.98 -1.19 1.06
C VAL A 103 -11.65 -2.66 1.33
N VAL A 104 -10.38 -3.06 1.19
CA VAL A 104 -9.97 -4.44 1.44
C VAL A 104 -10.17 -4.83 2.90
N MET A 105 -9.83 -3.95 3.85
CA MET A 105 -10.11 -4.22 5.26
C MET A 105 -11.61 -4.34 5.56
N GLN A 106 -12.45 -3.56 4.88
CA GLN A 106 -13.91 -3.66 4.98
C GLN A 106 -14.41 -5.01 4.44
N VAL A 107 -13.92 -5.45 3.28
CA VAL A 107 -14.22 -6.77 2.69
C VAL A 107 -13.84 -7.90 3.64
N VAL A 108 -12.64 -7.86 4.21
CA VAL A 108 -12.15 -8.89 5.14
C VAL A 108 -12.95 -8.88 6.45
N CYS A 109 -13.30 -7.70 6.97
CA CYS A 109 -14.14 -7.54 8.16
C CYS A 109 -15.54 -8.14 7.94
N PHE A 110 -16.13 -7.93 6.77
CA PHE A 110 -17.38 -8.56 6.36
C PHE A 110 -17.23 -10.08 6.26
N TRP A 111 -16.18 -10.57 5.60
CA TRP A 111 -15.92 -12.00 5.46
C TRP A 111 -15.81 -12.73 6.80
N GLN A 112 -15.16 -12.10 7.77
CA GLN A 112 -14.99 -12.69 9.10
C GLN A 112 -16.28 -12.74 9.91
N ARG A 113 -17.24 -11.84 9.66
CA ARG A 113 -18.53 -11.74 10.36
C ARG A 113 -19.60 -11.24 9.40
N PRO A 114 -20.08 -12.10 8.48
CA PRO A 114 -21.04 -11.69 7.47
C PRO A 114 -22.41 -11.35 8.11
N ASP A 115 -22.95 -10.21 7.73
CA ASP A 115 -24.34 -9.84 7.94
C ASP A 115 -24.84 -8.97 6.78
N ALA A 116 -26.17 -8.88 6.60
CA ALA A 116 -26.77 -8.21 5.45
C ALA A 116 -26.39 -6.72 5.38
N ILE A 117 -26.35 -6.02 6.52
CA ILE A 117 -26.03 -4.58 6.58
C ILE A 117 -24.57 -4.36 6.20
N LYS A 118 -23.64 -5.12 6.77
CA LYS A 118 -22.23 -5.04 6.42
C LYS A 118 -21.98 -5.43 4.98
N GLY A 119 -22.71 -6.41 4.45
CA GLY A 119 -22.65 -6.78 3.04
C GLY A 119 -23.05 -5.61 2.13
N ALA A 120 -24.17 -4.97 2.41
CA ALA A 120 -24.65 -3.79 1.68
C ALA A 120 -23.63 -2.64 1.76
N ILE A 121 -23.10 -2.32 2.95
CA ILE A 121 -22.07 -1.29 3.14
C ILE A 121 -20.81 -1.65 2.33
N THR A 122 -20.33 -2.88 2.44
CA THR A 122 -19.11 -3.32 1.74
C THR A 122 -19.29 -3.25 0.23
N GLY A 123 -20.42 -3.72 -0.30
CA GLY A 123 -20.74 -3.64 -1.73
C GLY A 123 -20.82 -2.18 -2.22
N THR A 124 -21.48 -1.31 -1.46
CA THR A 124 -21.57 0.12 -1.78
C THR A 124 -20.19 0.78 -1.78
N MET A 125 -19.35 0.52 -0.77
CA MET A 125 -18.00 1.09 -0.69
C MET A 125 -17.11 0.62 -1.84
N LEU A 126 -17.20 -0.65 -2.22
CA LEU A 126 -16.49 -1.18 -3.37
C LEU A 126 -16.96 -0.55 -4.69
N ALA A 127 -18.27 -0.42 -4.88
CA ALA A 127 -18.86 0.20 -6.07
C ALA A 127 -18.47 1.68 -6.21
N LEU A 128 -18.44 2.42 -5.09
CA LEU A 128 -18.01 3.82 -5.06
C LEU A 128 -16.50 3.98 -5.23
N TYR A 129 -15.70 3.02 -4.76
CA TYR A 129 -14.24 3.10 -4.89
C TYR A 129 -13.76 2.92 -6.32
N LEU A 130 -14.30 1.93 -7.05
CA LEU A 130 -13.76 1.52 -8.34
C LEU A 130 -13.67 2.62 -9.41
N PRO A 131 -14.71 3.47 -9.62
CA PRO A 131 -14.64 4.54 -10.62
C PRO A 131 -13.58 5.60 -10.33
N PHE A 132 -13.19 5.79 -9.07
CA PHE A 132 -12.29 6.84 -8.60
C PHE A 132 -10.91 6.31 -8.16
N SER A 133 -10.61 5.04 -8.45
CA SER A 133 -9.45 4.32 -7.91
C SER A 133 -8.19 4.38 -8.77
N THR A 134 -8.17 5.15 -9.86
CA THR A 134 -7.05 5.23 -10.81
C THR A 134 -5.72 5.54 -10.12
N ALA A 135 -5.67 6.55 -9.27
CA ALA A 135 -4.48 6.92 -8.52
C ALA A 135 -4.15 5.96 -7.35
N SER A 136 -5.05 5.05 -6.99
CA SER A 136 -4.88 4.05 -5.93
C SER A 136 -4.79 2.61 -6.45
N TYR A 137 -4.29 2.45 -7.67
CA TYR A 137 -4.03 1.18 -8.36
C TYR A 137 -5.26 0.36 -8.77
N GLY A 138 -6.49 0.88 -8.63
CA GLY A 138 -7.69 0.25 -9.16
C GLY A 138 -7.88 -1.22 -8.77
N TRP A 139 -8.26 -2.03 -9.74
CA TRP A 139 -8.42 -3.47 -9.61
C TRP A 139 -7.15 -4.20 -9.23
N GLN A 140 -6.01 -3.78 -9.81
CA GLN A 140 -4.72 -4.40 -9.56
C GLN A 140 -4.35 -4.31 -8.10
N GLY A 141 -4.58 -3.15 -7.48
CA GLY A 141 -4.34 -2.93 -6.05
C GLY A 141 -5.24 -3.79 -5.16
N LEU A 142 -6.54 -3.90 -5.51
CA LEU A 142 -7.48 -4.76 -4.78
C LEU A 142 -7.07 -6.22 -4.84
N VAL A 143 -6.77 -6.74 -6.04
CA VAL A 143 -6.34 -8.14 -6.24
C VAL A 143 -5.08 -8.43 -5.46
N MET A 144 -4.09 -7.54 -5.53
CA MET A 144 -2.83 -7.68 -4.79
C MET A 144 -3.06 -7.74 -3.28
N LEU A 145 -3.85 -6.82 -2.71
CA LEU A 145 -4.15 -6.80 -1.28
C LEU A 145 -4.96 -8.02 -0.84
N LEU A 146 -5.95 -8.43 -1.62
CA LEU A 146 -6.74 -9.63 -1.31
C LEU A 146 -5.88 -10.90 -1.38
N ALA A 147 -5.01 -11.03 -2.39
CA ALA A 147 -4.07 -12.14 -2.50
C ALA A 147 -3.17 -12.21 -1.26
N THR A 148 -2.58 -11.09 -0.84
CA THR A 148 -1.72 -11.07 0.34
C THR A 148 -2.45 -11.41 1.64
N VAL A 149 -3.67 -10.91 1.83
CA VAL A 149 -4.47 -11.26 3.01
C VAL A 149 -4.79 -12.75 3.03
N SER A 150 -5.08 -13.34 1.88
CA SER A 150 -5.44 -14.76 1.74
C SER A 150 -4.26 -15.70 1.99
N VAL A 151 -3.00 -15.30 1.66
CA VAL A 151 -1.80 -16.14 1.85
C VAL A 151 -1.71 -16.73 3.25
N TRP A 152 -1.99 -15.95 4.28
CA TRP A 152 -1.89 -16.41 5.67
C TRP A 152 -3.19 -17.02 6.24
N GLN A 153 -4.27 -17.03 5.46
CA GLN A 153 -5.54 -17.58 5.88
C GLN A 153 -5.80 -18.99 5.34
N VAL A 154 -5.00 -19.42 4.35
CA VAL A 154 -5.13 -20.74 3.74
C VAL A 154 -4.13 -21.73 4.34
N PRO A 155 -4.40 -23.06 4.23
CA PRO A 155 -3.44 -24.09 4.56
C PRO A 155 -2.12 -23.94 3.83
N GLU A 156 -1.01 -24.34 4.46
CA GLU A 156 0.37 -24.11 3.97
C GLU A 156 0.60 -24.60 2.54
N GLN A 157 -0.04 -25.68 2.15
CA GLN A 157 0.03 -26.26 0.79
C GLN A 157 -0.44 -25.29 -0.31
N TYR A 158 -1.32 -24.33 -0.01
CA TYR A 158 -1.84 -23.35 -0.97
C TYR A 158 -1.12 -22.00 -0.92
N GLN A 159 -0.33 -21.74 0.12
CA GLN A 159 0.36 -20.45 0.28
C GLN A 159 1.28 -20.13 -0.89
N GLY A 160 1.93 -21.15 -1.48
CA GLY A 160 2.79 -20.99 -2.64
C GLY A 160 2.06 -20.44 -3.86
N TRP A 161 0.84 -20.93 -4.13
CA TRP A 161 0.01 -20.44 -5.24
C TRP A 161 -0.45 -19.01 -5.05
N LEU A 162 -0.86 -18.66 -3.84
CA LEU A 162 -1.27 -17.28 -3.52
C LEU A 162 -0.09 -16.31 -3.52
N PHE A 163 1.09 -16.76 -3.11
CA PHE A 163 2.31 -15.97 -3.24
C PHE A 163 2.68 -15.73 -4.70
N LEU A 164 2.53 -16.74 -5.56
CA LEU A 164 2.70 -16.60 -7.00
C LEU A 164 1.66 -15.62 -7.59
N LEU A 165 0.40 -15.72 -7.17
CA LEU A 165 -0.64 -14.77 -7.58
C LEU A 165 -0.28 -13.33 -7.17
N TRP A 166 0.27 -13.14 -5.97
CA TRP A 166 0.77 -11.84 -5.54
C TRP A 166 1.93 -11.37 -6.42
N LEU A 167 2.91 -12.22 -6.74
CA LEU A 167 3.98 -11.87 -7.68
C LEU A 167 3.45 -11.49 -9.06
N CYS A 168 2.50 -12.26 -9.59
CA CYS A 168 1.83 -11.93 -10.86
C CYS A 168 1.10 -10.57 -10.78
N SER A 169 0.51 -10.24 -9.62
CA SER A 169 -0.13 -8.94 -9.43
C SER A 169 0.88 -7.78 -9.35
N VAL A 170 2.11 -8.01 -8.88
CA VAL A 170 3.21 -7.02 -8.97
C VAL A 170 3.57 -6.74 -10.43
N VAL A 171 3.66 -7.78 -11.25
CA VAL A 171 3.88 -7.63 -12.70
C VAL A 171 2.73 -6.85 -13.33
N TRP A 172 1.50 -7.26 -13.09
CA TRP A 172 0.31 -6.62 -13.64
C TRP A 172 0.21 -5.13 -13.26
N LEU A 173 0.46 -4.80 -11.99
CA LEU A 173 0.44 -3.42 -11.49
C LEU A 173 1.40 -2.49 -12.25
N ASN A 174 2.54 -3.01 -12.68
CA ASN A 174 3.59 -2.23 -13.32
C ASN A 174 3.56 -2.34 -14.85
N SER A 175 2.78 -3.26 -15.44
CA SER A 175 2.81 -3.58 -16.87
C SER A 175 2.38 -2.42 -17.79
N ALA A 176 1.47 -1.57 -17.34
CA ALA A 176 1.00 -0.40 -18.09
C ALA A 176 2.11 0.60 -18.43
N ASN A 177 3.22 0.58 -17.66
CA ASN A 177 4.35 1.51 -17.83
C ASN A 177 5.54 0.87 -18.58
N GLY A 178 5.38 -0.35 -19.12
CA GLY A 178 6.41 -1.06 -19.87
C GLY A 178 7.28 -2.02 -19.03
N ALA A 179 8.26 -2.65 -19.69
CA ALA A 179 9.06 -3.70 -19.07
C ALA A 179 10.00 -3.22 -17.95
N VAL A 180 10.57 -2.02 -18.07
CA VAL A 180 11.52 -1.49 -17.07
C VAL A 180 10.86 -1.30 -15.70
N PRO A 181 9.68 -0.67 -15.55
CA PRO A 181 8.95 -0.61 -14.28
C PRO A 181 8.54 -1.97 -13.73
N VAL A 182 8.21 -2.94 -14.60
CA VAL A 182 7.91 -4.32 -14.16
C VAL A 182 9.13 -4.96 -13.51
N LEU A 183 10.28 -4.92 -14.19
CA LEU A 183 11.53 -5.48 -13.68
C LEU A 183 12.00 -4.76 -12.40
N ALA A 184 11.88 -3.44 -12.37
CA ALA A 184 12.21 -2.65 -11.20
C ALA A 184 11.29 -2.99 -10.01
N GLY A 185 9.97 -3.00 -10.20
CA GLY A 185 9.01 -3.33 -9.15
C GLY A 185 9.18 -4.73 -8.59
N MET A 186 9.36 -5.73 -9.46
CA MET A 186 9.62 -7.11 -9.06
C MET A 186 10.99 -7.25 -8.38
N GLY A 187 12.05 -6.76 -9.04
CA GLY A 187 13.42 -6.90 -8.57
C GLY A 187 13.65 -6.19 -7.22
N THR A 188 13.22 -4.92 -7.08
CA THR A 188 13.36 -4.18 -5.83
C THR A 188 12.52 -4.79 -4.70
N THR A 189 11.30 -5.27 -4.98
CA THR A 189 10.46 -5.93 -3.99
C THR A 189 11.13 -7.20 -3.46
N LEU A 190 11.58 -8.09 -4.34
CA LEU A 190 12.27 -9.32 -3.95
C LEU A 190 13.59 -9.03 -3.26
N MET A 191 14.37 -8.07 -3.76
CA MET A 191 15.65 -7.65 -3.16
C MET A 191 15.45 -7.19 -1.71
N VAL A 192 14.45 -6.33 -1.44
CA VAL A 192 14.15 -5.87 -0.07
C VAL A 192 13.78 -7.04 0.83
N LEU A 193 12.93 -7.97 0.36
CA LEU A 193 12.55 -9.15 1.14
C LEU A 193 13.74 -10.03 1.46
N CYS A 194 14.62 -10.32 0.48
CA CYS A 194 15.82 -11.12 0.67
C CYS A 194 16.82 -10.43 1.61
N LEU A 195 17.11 -9.14 1.40
CA LEU A 195 18.05 -8.40 2.25
C LEU A 195 17.57 -8.33 3.70
N VAL A 196 16.28 -8.06 3.91
CA VAL A 196 15.72 -7.99 5.27
C VAL A 196 15.72 -9.38 5.91
N HIS A 197 15.41 -10.43 5.16
CA HIS A 197 15.45 -11.81 5.68
C HIS A 197 16.85 -12.21 6.11
N GLU A 198 17.88 -11.87 5.32
CA GLU A 198 19.27 -12.26 5.53
C GLU A 198 19.95 -11.40 6.61
N TYR A 199 19.81 -10.07 6.53
CA TYR A 199 20.62 -9.15 7.35
C TYR A 199 19.91 -8.58 8.57
N VAL A 200 18.58 -8.65 8.67
CA VAL A 200 17.85 -8.17 9.84
C VAL A 200 17.58 -9.33 10.80
N PRO A 201 18.04 -9.26 12.06
CA PRO A 201 17.84 -10.32 13.03
C PRO A 201 16.37 -10.68 13.23
N ALA A 202 16.08 -11.98 13.32
CA ALA A 202 14.74 -12.47 13.66
C ALA A 202 14.44 -12.17 15.13
N SER A 203 13.93 -10.95 15.40
CA SER A 203 13.66 -10.46 16.76
C SER A 203 12.16 -10.24 16.97
N SER A 204 11.69 -10.57 18.17
CA SER A 204 10.33 -10.26 18.62
C SER A 204 10.11 -8.77 18.96
N LYS A 205 11.17 -7.98 19.00
CA LYS A 205 11.08 -6.52 19.23
C LYS A 205 10.25 -5.88 18.11
N ARG A 206 9.46 -4.87 18.47
CA ARG A 206 8.68 -4.05 17.53
C ARG A 206 9.12 -2.60 17.62
N LEU A 207 9.22 -1.97 16.47
CA LEU A 207 9.41 -0.52 16.41
C LEU A 207 8.05 0.16 16.61
N GLN A 208 8.00 1.11 17.56
CA GLN A 208 6.75 1.82 17.88
C GLN A 208 6.20 2.61 16.67
N ILE A 209 7.07 3.05 15.78
CA ILE A 209 6.75 3.81 14.58
C ILE A 209 5.76 3.08 13.66
N SER A 210 5.71 1.74 13.71
CA SER A 210 4.81 0.94 12.88
C SER A 210 3.30 1.20 13.11
N ARG A 211 2.95 1.91 14.18
CA ARG A 211 1.56 2.30 14.48
C ARG A 211 1.09 3.54 13.74
N TRP A 212 2.03 4.32 13.20
CA TRP A 212 1.80 5.68 12.68
C TRP A 212 1.90 5.77 11.16
N PHE A 213 1.80 4.63 10.44
CA PHE A 213 1.97 4.67 8.98
C PHE A 213 0.88 5.43 8.24
N ALA A 214 -0.38 5.36 8.67
CA ALA A 214 -1.46 6.12 8.03
C ALA A 214 -1.33 7.61 8.31
N GLU A 215 -0.98 7.98 9.54
CA GLU A 215 -0.69 9.35 9.93
C GLU A 215 0.59 9.87 9.23
N GLY A 216 1.64 9.04 9.18
CA GLY A 216 2.87 9.33 8.45
C GLY A 216 2.62 9.54 6.95
N TYR A 217 1.71 8.75 6.36
CA TYR A 217 1.26 8.95 4.99
C TYR A 217 0.62 10.33 4.79
N ALA A 218 -0.30 10.74 5.65
CA ALA A 218 -0.92 12.06 5.56
C ALA A 218 0.11 13.18 5.80
N LEU A 219 1.01 13.00 6.76
CA LEU A 219 2.01 14.00 7.13
C LEU A 219 3.04 14.23 5.99
N HIS A 220 3.60 13.16 5.39
CA HIS A 220 4.57 13.36 4.30
C HIS A 220 3.93 14.03 3.08
N LEU A 221 2.67 13.71 2.78
CA LEU A 221 1.92 14.40 1.73
C LEU A 221 1.68 15.87 2.06
N LEU A 222 1.39 16.19 3.33
CA LEU A 222 1.22 17.58 3.78
C LEU A 222 2.52 18.38 3.58
N ILE A 223 3.67 17.78 3.91
CA ILE A 223 4.98 18.40 3.68
C ILE A 223 5.20 18.64 2.18
N ILE A 224 4.97 17.63 1.33
CA ILE A 224 5.12 17.75 -0.13
C ILE A 224 4.17 18.84 -0.67
N ALA A 225 2.89 18.82 -0.28
CA ALA A 225 1.92 19.82 -0.70
C ALA A 225 2.34 21.25 -0.29
N GLY A 226 2.82 21.42 0.95
CA GLY A 226 3.35 22.70 1.43
C GLY A 226 4.52 23.21 0.61
N MET A 227 5.48 22.33 0.28
CA MET A 227 6.63 22.69 -0.53
C MET A 227 6.26 23.03 -1.98
N VAL A 228 5.42 22.20 -2.63
CA VAL A 228 4.98 22.44 -4.02
C VAL A 228 4.22 23.76 -4.13
N ASN A 229 3.28 24.03 -3.22
CA ASN A 229 2.48 25.25 -3.26
C ASN A 229 3.29 26.48 -2.83
N GLY A 230 4.24 26.35 -1.90
CA GLY A 230 5.14 27.44 -1.52
C GLY A 230 6.05 27.89 -2.66
N LEU A 231 6.57 26.95 -3.45
CA LEU A 231 7.38 27.27 -4.62
C LEU A 231 6.60 27.96 -5.75
N GLN A 232 5.32 27.59 -5.93
CA GLN A 232 4.44 28.21 -6.95
C GLN A 232 4.04 29.66 -6.62
N VAL A 233 4.06 30.06 -5.35
CA VAL A 233 3.75 31.44 -4.93
C VAL A 233 4.93 32.39 -5.21
N HIS A 234 6.13 31.86 -5.35
CA HIS A 234 7.36 32.63 -5.54
C HIS A 234 7.90 32.58 -6.98
N ALA A 235 7.24 31.87 -7.88
CA ALA A 235 7.58 31.78 -9.32
C ALA A 235 6.58 32.59 -10.16
#